data_d1d3af9a72a685837c78fb6e0f0a7715
#
_entry.id   d1d3af9a72a685837c78fb6e0f0a7715
#
_cell.length_a   1.000
_cell.length_b   1.000
_cell.length_c   1.000
_cell.angle_alpha   90.00
_cell.angle_beta   90.00
_cell.angle_gamma   90.00
#
_symmetry.space_group_name_H-M   'P 1'
#
loop_
_entity.id
_entity.type
_entity.pdbx_description
1 polymer ?
#
loop_
_entity_poly.entity_id
_entity_poly.type
_entity_poly.pdbx_seq_one_letter_code
_entity_poly.pdbx_strand_id
1 'polypeptide(L)'
;EDVVSIYSIKEYPKLVKEINIDNEIDRVLFGDKYIGLVLKNSESGDIYKLCVYNSDLNRVCEYPFSTQYDKMSFDGNSVVMSNSSVISLINLKGKKLADITMTLPIQNVIVLGHRGNYICVNSKYVQNIRLK
;
A
#
# COMPACT_ATOMS: atom_id res chain seq x y z
N GLU A 1 -8.80 -12.27 16.20
CA GLU A 1 -8.35 -10.87 16.31
C GLU A 1 -6.84 -10.81 16.14
N ASP A 2 -6.38 -10.02 15.17
CA ASP A 2 -4.95 -9.83 14.91
C ASP A 2 -4.40 -8.66 15.73
N VAL A 3 -3.13 -8.73 16.09
CA VAL A 3 -2.46 -7.71 16.90
C VAL A 3 -1.23 -7.19 16.15
N VAL A 4 -1.07 -5.87 16.14
CA VAL A 4 0.15 -5.22 15.65
C VAL A 4 0.87 -4.59 16.82
N SER A 5 2.15 -4.94 16.99
CA SER A 5 2.97 -4.51 18.12
C SER A 5 4.26 -3.84 17.65
N ILE A 6 4.64 -2.76 18.28
CA ILE A 6 5.95 -2.10 18.08
C ILE A 6 6.86 -2.41 19.25
N TYR A 7 8.07 -2.85 18.94
CA TYR A 7 9.13 -3.09 19.92
C TYR A 7 10.31 -2.16 19.70
N SER A 8 10.90 -1.64 20.77
CA SER A 8 12.24 -1.05 20.75
C SER A 8 13.27 -2.14 20.97
N ILE A 9 14.33 -2.14 20.17
CA ILE A 9 15.42 -3.15 20.22
C ILE A 9 16.79 -2.54 20.51
N LYS A 10 16.85 -1.37 21.14
CA LYS A 10 18.13 -0.65 21.40
C LYS A 10 19.07 -1.44 22.29
N GLU A 11 18.62 -1.93 23.42
CA GLU A 11 19.41 -2.73 24.36
C GLU A 11 18.82 -4.14 24.50
N TYR A 12 17.52 -4.21 24.67
CA TYR A 12 16.74 -5.44 24.74
C TYR A 12 15.34 -5.19 24.18
N PRO A 13 14.63 -6.20 23.69
CA PRO A 13 13.28 -6.01 23.17
C PRO A 13 12.33 -5.47 24.23
N LYS A 14 11.70 -4.35 23.96
CA LYS A 14 10.71 -3.72 24.84
C LYS A 14 9.48 -3.33 24.02
N LEU A 15 8.32 -3.79 24.45
CA LEU A 15 7.04 -3.40 23.86
C LEU A 15 6.81 -1.90 24.06
N VAL A 16 6.61 -1.18 22.97
CA VAL A 16 6.32 0.27 22.98
C VAL A 16 4.84 0.54 22.80
N LYS A 17 4.20 -0.09 21.82
CA LYS A 17 2.78 0.10 21.53
C LYS A 17 2.20 -1.13 20.85
N GLU A 18 0.91 -1.33 21.07
CA GLU A 18 0.15 -2.43 20.48
C GLU A 18 -1.24 -1.93 20.08
N ILE A 19 -1.75 -2.41 18.95
CA ILE A 19 -3.12 -2.17 18.50
C ILE A 19 -3.77 -3.50 18.12
N ASN A 20 -5.07 -3.59 18.38
CA ASN A 20 -5.90 -4.72 17.96
C ASN A 20 -6.52 -4.44 16.61
N ILE A 21 -6.59 -5.46 15.77
CA ILE A 21 -7.19 -5.39 14.43
C ILE A 21 -8.36 -6.38 14.39
N ASP A 22 -9.56 -5.86 14.23
CA ASP A 22 -10.79 -6.67 14.24
C ASP A 22 -11.05 -7.38 12.91
N ASN A 23 -10.57 -6.82 11.81
CA ASN A 23 -10.74 -7.40 10.48
C ASN A 23 -9.57 -8.33 10.13
N GLU A 24 -9.84 -9.34 9.30
CA GLU A 24 -8.78 -10.21 8.78
C GLU A 24 -7.76 -9.44 7.96
N ILE A 25 -6.48 -9.61 8.28
CA ILE A 25 -5.37 -9.01 7.53
C ILE A 25 -5.10 -9.85 6.29
N ASP A 26 -5.29 -9.26 5.11
CA ASP A 26 -5.00 -9.88 3.83
C ASP A 26 -3.54 -9.67 3.42
N ARG A 27 -2.99 -8.48 3.69
CA ARG A 27 -1.64 -8.11 3.27
C ARG A 27 -1.06 -7.04 4.20
N VAL A 28 0.27 -7.05 4.34
CA VAL A 28 1.02 -6.04 5.08
C VAL A 28 2.01 -5.36 4.13
N LEU A 29 2.06 -4.02 4.19
CA LEU A 29 3.04 -3.20 3.48
C LEU A 29 3.99 -2.55 4.49
N PHE A 30 5.28 -2.56 4.17
CA PHE A 30 6.30 -1.90 4.98
C PHE A 30 6.92 -0.73 4.22
N GLY A 31 7.01 0.40 4.87
CA GLY A 31 7.71 1.58 4.38
C GLY A 31 8.62 2.15 5.46
N ASP A 32 9.41 3.16 5.12
CA ASP A 32 10.37 3.77 6.05
C ASP A 32 9.68 4.46 7.24
N LYS A 33 8.51 5.04 7.00
CA LYS A 33 7.76 5.83 7.99
C LYS A 33 6.39 5.29 8.31
N TYR A 34 5.91 4.33 7.53
CA TYR A 34 4.54 3.86 7.59
C TYR A 34 4.45 2.34 7.50
N ILE A 35 3.39 1.82 8.09
CA ILE A 35 2.96 0.43 7.92
C ILE A 35 1.57 0.48 7.28
N GLY A 36 1.36 -0.31 6.24
CA GLY A 36 0.06 -0.47 5.60
C GLY A 36 -0.51 -1.85 5.90
N LEU A 37 -1.78 -1.89 6.27
CA LEU A 37 -2.53 -3.12 6.43
C LEU A 37 -3.67 -3.13 5.42
N VAL A 38 -3.72 -4.14 4.58
CA VAL A 38 -4.89 -4.40 3.74
C VAL A 38 -5.78 -5.37 4.49
N LEU A 39 -6.96 -4.89 4.85
CA LEU A 39 -7.93 -5.64 5.63
C LEU A 39 -9.08 -6.08 4.74
N LYS A 40 -9.63 -7.27 5.00
CA LYS A 40 -10.90 -7.66 4.40
C LYS A 40 -12.01 -6.84 5.04
N ASN A 41 -12.78 -6.17 4.22
CA ASN A 41 -13.86 -5.29 4.67
C ASN A 41 -15.15 -6.11 4.81
N SER A 42 -15.68 -6.17 6.02
CA SER A 42 -16.96 -6.83 6.31
C SER A 42 -18.17 -5.92 6.15
N GLU A 43 -17.92 -4.62 5.99
CA GLU A 43 -18.98 -3.65 5.75
C GLU A 43 -19.44 -3.70 4.29
N SER A 44 -20.66 -3.27 4.03
CA SER A 44 -21.22 -3.25 2.68
C SER A 44 -20.46 -2.30 1.76
N GLY A 45 -20.17 -2.75 0.53
CA GLY A 45 -19.53 -1.94 -0.49
C GLY A 45 -18.22 -2.55 -0.96
N ASP A 46 -17.08 -1.96 -0.56
CA ASP A 46 -15.76 -2.41 -1.00
C ASP A 46 -15.30 -3.68 -0.28
N ILE A 47 -14.56 -4.52 -1.03
CA ILE A 47 -14.07 -5.82 -0.54
C ILE A 47 -12.90 -5.66 0.42
N TYR A 48 -12.06 -4.65 0.20
CA TYR A 48 -10.84 -4.40 0.94
C TYR A 48 -10.79 -2.99 1.50
N LYS A 49 -9.97 -2.81 2.51
CA LYS A 49 -9.66 -1.51 3.09
C LYS A 49 -8.17 -1.43 3.40
N LEU A 50 -7.48 -0.44 2.83
CA LEU A 50 -6.11 -0.12 3.19
C LEU A 50 -6.11 0.83 4.38
N CYS A 51 -5.51 0.42 5.48
CA CYS A 51 -5.26 1.25 6.65
C CYS A 51 -3.77 1.51 6.78
N VAL A 52 -3.36 2.78 6.83
CA VAL A 52 -1.96 3.17 6.97
C VAL A 52 -1.74 3.78 8.35
N TYR A 53 -0.69 3.32 9.01
CA TYR A 53 -0.30 3.76 10.35
C TYR A 53 1.10 4.37 10.30
N ASN A 54 1.32 5.41 11.09
CA ASN A 54 2.65 5.99 11.28
C ASN A 54 3.47 5.18 12.31
N SER A 55 4.68 5.62 12.61
CA SER A 55 5.57 4.94 13.57
C SER A 55 5.06 4.91 15.01
N ASP A 56 4.09 5.77 15.34
CA ASP A 56 3.42 5.77 16.65
C ASP A 56 2.16 4.89 16.68
N LEU A 57 1.91 4.11 15.62
CA LEU A 57 0.69 3.34 15.38
C LEU A 57 -0.60 4.17 15.42
N ASN A 58 -0.53 5.42 15.01
CA ASN A 58 -1.72 6.21 14.74
C ASN A 58 -2.14 6.02 13.29
N ARG A 59 -3.43 5.75 13.08
CA ARG A 59 -3.99 5.61 11.74
C ARG A 59 -4.01 6.97 11.04
N VAL A 60 -3.33 7.07 9.89
CA VAL A 60 -3.22 8.30 9.11
C VAL A 60 -4.02 8.26 7.81
N CYS A 61 -4.41 7.06 7.36
CA CYS A 61 -5.14 6.88 6.11
C CYS A 61 -6.05 5.66 6.20
N GLU A 62 -7.22 5.78 5.59
CA GLU A 62 -8.13 4.67 5.34
C GLU A 62 -8.65 4.82 3.91
N TYR A 63 -8.46 3.77 3.09
CA TYR A 63 -8.87 3.77 1.69
C TYR A 63 -9.59 2.47 1.34
N PRO A 64 -10.92 2.50 1.15
CA PRO A 64 -11.68 1.34 0.71
C PRO A 64 -11.50 1.11 -0.80
N PHE A 65 -11.41 -0.14 -1.22
CA PHE A 65 -11.31 -0.51 -2.63
C PHE A 65 -11.79 -1.95 -2.87
N SER A 66 -12.14 -2.25 -4.12
CA SER A 66 -12.59 -3.59 -4.51
C SER A 66 -11.71 -4.23 -5.58
N THR A 67 -10.88 -3.45 -6.24
CA THR A 67 -9.92 -3.97 -7.23
C THR A 67 -8.90 -4.88 -6.56
N GLN A 68 -8.66 -6.04 -7.16
CA GLN A 68 -7.63 -6.96 -6.66
C GLN A 68 -6.29 -6.57 -7.24
N TYR A 69 -5.40 -6.07 -6.37
CA TYR A 69 -4.04 -5.68 -6.74
C TYR A 69 -3.05 -6.78 -6.40
N ASP A 70 -2.12 -7.06 -7.32
CA ASP A 70 -1.06 -8.05 -7.10
C ASP A 70 0.10 -7.46 -6.30
N LYS A 71 0.35 -6.16 -6.47
CA LYS A 71 1.45 -5.45 -5.82
C LYS A 71 0.98 -4.14 -5.21
N MET A 72 1.52 -3.86 -4.04
CA MET A 72 1.29 -2.61 -3.33
C MET A 72 2.58 -2.20 -2.64
N SER A 73 2.96 -0.94 -2.75
CA SER A 73 4.15 -0.42 -2.08
C SER A 73 4.02 1.07 -1.78
N PHE A 74 4.78 1.52 -0.77
CA PHE A 74 4.86 2.95 -0.47
C PHE A 74 5.78 3.67 -1.45
N ASP A 75 5.41 4.90 -1.77
CA ASP A 75 6.19 5.88 -2.50
C ASP A 75 6.12 7.22 -1.74
N GLY A 76 7.01 7.40 -0.79
CA GLY A 76 6.95 8.56 0.13
C GLY A 76 5.62 8.63 0.87
N ASN A 77 4.86 9.69 0.62
CA ASN A 77 3.53 9.91 1.20
C ASN A 77 2.39 9.40 0.30
N SER A 78 2.67 8.42 -0.52
CA SER A 78 1.70 7.81 -1.43
C SER A 78 1.83 6.29 -1.41
N VAL A 79 0.82 5.60 -1.91
CA VAL A 79 0.84 4.16 -2.12
C VAL A 79 0.58 3.89 -3.59
N VAL A 80 1.44 3.11 -4.22
CA VAL A 80 1.22 2.60 -5.57
C VAL A 80 0.68 1.18 -5.50
N MET A 81 -0.39 0.94 -6.22
CA MET A 81 -1.09 -0.35 -6.29
C MET A 81 -1.20 -0.76 -7.75
N SER A 82 -0.90 -2.00 -8.05
CA SER A 82 -0.95 -2.48 -9.43
C SER A 82 -1.40 -3.93 -9.54
N ASN A 83 -1.99 -4.23 -10.68
CA ASN A 83 -2.22 -5.59 -11.16
C ASN A 83 -1.77 -5.67 -12.63
N SER A 84 -2.14 -6.74 -13.34
CA SER A 84 -1.72 -6.92 -14.73
C SER A 84 -2.26 -5.85 -15.70
N SER A 85 -3.27 -5.08 -15.31
CA SER A 85 -4.00 -4.16 -16.20
C SER A 85 -3.93 -2.71 -15.77
N VAL A 86 -3.77 -2.41 -14.49
CA VAL A 86 -3.91 -1.05 -13.97
C VAL A 86 -2.81 -0.71 -12.96
N ILE A 87 -2.40 0.55 -12.98
CA ILE A 87 -1.56 1.16 -11.94
C ILE A 87 -2.34 2.29 -11.31
N SER A 88 -2.52 2.24 -9.99
CA SER A 88 -3.21 3.25 -9.22
C SER A 88 -2.28 3.88 -8.20
N LEU A 89 -2.39 5.19 -8.04
CA LEU A 89 -1.65 5.95 -7.05
C LEU A 89 -2.64 6.65 -6.10
N ILE A 90 -2.48 6.43 -4.81
CA ILE A 90 -3.25 7.13 -3.78
C ILE A 90 -2.32 7.89 -2.84
N ASN A 91 -2.80 9.02 -2.29
CA ASN A 91 -2.08 9.73 -1.24
C ASN A 91 -2.51 9.22 0.16
N LEU A 92 -1.78 9.60 1.19
CA LEU A 92 -2.09 9.22 2.57
C LEU A 92 -3.27 10.00 3.19
N LYS A 93 -3.96 10.80 2.39
CA LYS A 93 -5.27 11.37 2.76
C LYS A 93 -6.44 10.53 2.24
N GLY A 94 -6.15 9.38 1.64
CA GLY A 94 -7.16 8.47 1.10
C GLY A 94 -7.73 8.92 -0.25
N LYS A 95 -7.02 9.75 -1.00
CA LYS A 95 -7.46 10.23 -2.30
C LYS A 95 -6.67 9.56 -3.42
N LYS A 96 -7.38 9.02 -4.42
CA LYS A 96 -6.78 8.53 -5.65
C LYS A 96 -6.23 9.71 -6.45
N LEU A 97 -4.93 9.67 -6.75
CA LEU A 97 -4.24 10.71 -7.52
C LEU A 97 -4.15 10.36 -9.00
N ALA A 98 -4.01 9.09 -9.34
CA ALA A 98 -3.89 8.63 -10.70
C ALA A 98 -4.38 7.18 -10.82
N ASP A 99 -4.86 6.84 -12.02
CA ASP A 99 -5.33 5.51 -12.37
C ASP A 99 -5.05 5.31 -13.85
N ILE A 100 -4.12 4.42 -14.18
CA ILE A 100 -3.68 4.17 -15.56
C ILE A 100 -3.97 2.73 -15.94
N THR A 101 -4.76 2.57 -17.01
CA THR A 101 -4.99 1.27 -17.63
C THR A 101 -3.93 1.02 -18.69
N MET A 102 -3.24 -0.10 -18.59
CA MET A 102 -2.18 -0.49 -19.52
C MET A 102 -2.74 -1.33 -20.67
N THR A 103 -2.21 -1.13 -21.87
CA THR A 103 -2.61 -1.88 -23.07
C THR A 103 -1.98 -3.27 -23.13
N LEU A 104 -0.83 -3.47 -22.48
CA LEU A 104 -0.14 -4.76 -22.36
C LEU A 104 -0.10 -5.21 -20.90
N PRO A 105 -0.16 -6.52 -20.64
CA PRO A 105 -0.09 -7.02 -19.28
C PRO A 105 1.17 -6.58 -18.55
N ILE A 106 1.00 -6.03 -17.36
CA ILE A 106 2.08 -5.60 -16.47
C ILE A 106 2.59 -6.82 -15.69
N GLN A 107 3.89 -7.07 -15.74
CA GLN A 107 4.54 -8.09 -14.92
C GLN A 107 5.06 -7.52 -13.61
N ASN A 108 5.58 -6.29 -13.64
CA ASN A 108 6.09 -5.63 -12.46
C ASN A 108 6.08 -4.11 -12.60
N VAL A 109 5.98 -3.43 -11.45
CA VAL A 109 6.12 -1.97 -11.33
C VAL A 109 7.18 -1.69 -10.28
N ILE A 110 8.20 -0.92 -10.64
CA ILE A 110 9.31 -0.56 -9.76
C ILE A 110 9.22 0.93 -9.43
N VAL A 111 9.20 1.25 -8.14
CA VAL A 111 9.21 2.63 -7.64
C VAL A 111 10.64 3.18 -7.72
N LEU A 112 10.81 4.35 -8.34
CA LEU A 112 12.14 4.95 -8.57
C LEU A 112 12.57 5.96 -7.48
N GLY A 113 11.84 6.10 -6.40
CA GLY A 113 12.17 7.04 -5.32
C GLY A 113 11.82 8.50 -5.63
N HIS A 114 11.39 8.82 -6.82
CA HIS A 114 10.85 10.13 -7.19
C HIS A 114 9.35 9.98 -7.43
N ARG A 115 8.56 10.63 -6.62
CA ARG A 115 7.11 10.54 -6.66
C ARG A 115 6.56 10.61 -8.09
N GLY A 116 5.78 9.61 -8.44
CA GLY A 116 5.12 9.52 -9.74
C GLY A 116 5.98 8.95 -10.86
N ASN A 117 7.23 8.56 -10.61
CA ASN A 117 8.09 7.92 -11.60
C ASN A 117 8.23 6.43 -11.29
N TYR A 118 7.86 5.61 -12.24
CA TYR A 118 7.87 4.15 -12.12
C TYR A 118 8.47 3.50 -13.35
N ILE A 119 9.10 2.36 -13.17
CA ILE A 119 9.46 1.45 -14.26
C ILE A 119 8.40 0.36 -14.33
N CYS A 120 7.76 0.24 -15.47
CA CYS A 120 6.79 -0.79 -15.75
C CYS A 120 7.41 -1.86 -16.65
N VAL A 121 7.41 -3.10 -16.16
CA VAL A 121 7.88 -4.26 -16.92
C VAL A 121 6.67 -5.00 -17.45
N ASN A 122 6.59 -5.17 -18.77
CA ASN A 122 5.56 -5.97 -19.41
C ASN A 122 6.18 -7.11 -20.24
N SER A 123 5.36 -7.88 -20.93
CA SER A 123 5.80 -9.07 -21.66
C SER A 123 6.73 -8.79 -22.85
N LYS A 124 6.86 -7.54 -23.28
CA LYS A 124 7.64 -7.19 -24.50
C LYS A 124 8.77 -6.22 -24.24
N TYR A 125 8.61 -5.27 -23.28
CA TYR A 125 9.59 -4.22 -23.05
C TYR A 125 9.46 -3.63 -21.64
N VAL A 126 10.42 -2.79 -21.30
CA VAL A 126 10.43 -2.01 -20.05
C VAL A 126 10.08 -0.56 -20.40
N GLN A 127 9.12 0.00 -19.67
CA GLN A 127 8.67 1.39 -19.83
C GLN A 127 8.98 2.20 -18.57
N ASN A 128 9.43 3.43 -18.78
CA ASN A 128 9.44 4.43 -17.73
C ASN A 128 8.12 5.20 -17.79
N ILE A 129 7.40 5.22 -16.68
CA ILE A 129 6.10 5.89 -16.56
C ILE A 129 6.21 6.99 -15.52
N ARG A 130 5.65 8.15 -15.86
CA ARG A 130 5.53 9.26 -14.93
C ARG A 130 4.05 9.55 -14.68
N LEU A 131 3.63 9.37 -13.45
CA LEU A 131 2.29 9.71 -13.00
C LEU A 131 2.29 11.14 -12.45
N LYS A 132 1.46 11.97 -13.00
CA LYS A 132 1.33 13.37 -12.58
C LYS A 132 0.14 13.56 -11.64
#